data_3bfce3a5f577612f2b19220b5a545c5b
#
_entry.id   3bfce3a5f577612f2b19220b5a545c5b
#
_cell.length_a   1.000
_cell.length_b   1.000
_cell.length_c   1.000
_cell.angle_alpha   90.00
_cell.angle_beta   90.00
_cell.angle_gamma   90.00
#
_symmetry.space_group_name_H-M   'P 1'
#
loop_
_entity.id
_entity.type
_entity.pdbx_description
1 polymer ?
#
loop_
_entity_poly.entity_id
_entity_poly.type
_entity_poly.pdbx_seq_one_letter_code
_entity_poly.pdbx_strand_id
1 'polypeptide(L)'
;MTILAIDTSNYTLGIALVQETKVVAEYITYLKKNHSVRAMPAVHALLNDCDLKPEDISKIVVAKGPGSYTGVRIGVTLAKTLAWSLNVPISSVSSLEALAANGRYFNGLISPLFDARRGQVYTGLYEYKDGLLHPVLPDRNVLLTEWLGMLKEKGQQVLFLGHDTAIHDQTIQDILAHQAVMGDAALHNPRPSELAYLGAEKEAEDVHQLVPDYLRLAEAEAKWIESQK
;
A
#
# COMPACT_ATOMS: atom_id res chain seq x y z
N MET A 1 -17.11 -8.17 13.79
CA MET A 1 -16.92 -7.55 12.45
C MET A 1 -15.84 -8.33 11.71
N THR A 2 -16.13 -8.80 10.48
CA THR A 2 -15.14 -9.51 9.63
C THR A 2 -14.73 -8.58 8.50
N ILE A 3 -13.45 -8.26 8.41
CA ILE A 3 -12.89 -7.38 7.37
C ILE A 3 -12.15 -8.22 6.35
N LEU A 4 -12.44 -8.02 5.06
CA LEU A 4 -11.64 -8.48 3.95
C LEU A 4 -10.76 -7.34 3.46
N ALA A 5 -9.44 -7.49 3.53
CA ALA A 5 -8.48 -6.53 2.98
C ALA A 5 -7.85 -7.04 1.69
N ILE A 6 -7.68 -6.14 0.71
CA ILE A 6 -7.18 -6.46 -0.65
C ILE A 6 -6.11 -5.46 -1.03
N ASP A 7 -4.91 -5.94 -1.34
CA ASP A 7 -3.82 -5.16 -1.93
C ASP A 7 -3.25 -5.84 -3.18
N THR A 8 -3.32 -5.14 -4.29
CA THR A 8 -2.72 -5.52 -5.58
C THR A 8 -1.92 -4.37 -6.18
N SER A 9 -1.55 -3.38 -5.37
CA SER A 9 -0.98 -2.11 -5.82
C SER A 9 0.45 -2.21 -6.36
N ASN A 10 1.15 -3.30 -6.09
CA ASN A 10 2.51 -3.58 -6.56
C ASN A 10 2.64 -5.07 -6.96
N TYR A 11 3.86 -5.64 -7.03
CA TYR A 11 4.02 -7.07 -7.32
C TYR A 11 3.50 -7.99 -6.20
N THR A 12 3.33 -7.46 -4.99
CA THR A 12 2.72 -8.20 -3.90
C THR A 12 1.22 -8.34 -4.14
N LEU A 13 0.71 -9.56 -4.02
CA LEU A 13 -0.70 -9.82 -3.84
C LEU A 13 -0.91 -10.06 -2.35
N GLY A 14 -1.64 -9.19 -1.70
CA GLY A 14 -2.00 -9.27 -0.30
C GLY A 14 -3.51 -9.42 -0.12
N ILE A 15 -3.94 -10.45 0.59
CA ILE A 15 -5.35 -10.65 1.01
C ILE A 15 -5.33 -11.02 2.49
N ALA A 16 -6.18 -10.41 3.30
CA ALA A 16 -6.35 -10.79 4.70
C ALA A 16 -7.81 -10.83 5.12
N LEU A 17 -8.08 -11.71 6.07
CA LEU A 17 -9.31 -11.76 6.84
C LEU A 17 -9.00 -11.41 8.29
N VAL A 18 -9.65 -10.37 8.79
CA VAL A 18 -9.50 -9.90 10.16
C VAL A 18 -10.87 -9.92 10.85
N GLN A 19 -10.96 -10.61 11.98
CA GLN A 19 -12.17 -10.62 12.80
C GLN A 19 -11.91 -9.87 14.11
N GLU A 20 -12.65 -8.78 14.31
CA GLU A 20 -12.46 -7.87 15.46
C GLU A 20 -11.00 -7.38 15.52
N THR A 21 -10.21 -7.89 16.46
CA THR A 21 -8.78 -7.57 16.62
C THR A 21 -7.85 -8.71 16.21
N LYS A 22 -8.40 -9.82 15.67
CA LYS A 22 -7.63 -11.03 15.34
C LYS A 22 -7.42 -11.14 13.84
N VAL A 23 -6.18 -11.25 13.41
CA VAL A 23 -5.83 -11.71 12.06
C VAL A 23 -6.17 -13.19 11.96
N VAL A 24 -7.23 -13.54 11.22
CA VAL A 24 -7.69 -14.92 11.06
C VAL A 24 -6.88 -15.63 9.99
N ALA A 25 -6.67 -14.96 8.86
CA ALA A 25 -5.85 -15.46 7.77
C ALA A 25 -5.19 -14.32 6.99
N GLU A 26 -4.02 -14.60 6.44
CA GLU A 26 -3.27 -13.66 5.62
C GLU A 26 -2.57 -14.43 4.49
N TYR A 27 -2.75 -13.94 3.26
CA TYR A 27 -2.10 -14.47 2.08
C TYR A 27 -1.24 -13.37 1.46
N ILE A 28 0.05 -13.61 1.39
CA ILE A 28 1.02 -12.68 0.81
C ILE A 28 1.89 -13.44 -0.19
N THR A 29 1.97 -12.92 -1.41
CA THR A 29 2.92 -13.43 -2.39
C THR A 29 3.55 -12.29 -3.16
N TYR A 30 4.88 -12.32 -3.29
CA TYR A 30 5.63 -11.42 -4.15
C TYR A 30 6.03 -12.14 -5.45
N LEU A 31 5.17 -12.03 -6.45
CA LEU A 31 5.35 -12.73 -7.74
C LEU A 31 5.00 -11.81 -8.89
N LYS A 32 5.87 -11.76 -9.89
CA LYS A 32 5.62 -11.04 -11.15
C LYS A 32 4.59 -11.80 -12.01
N LYS A 33 3.36 -11.94 -11.49
CA LYS A 33 2.23 -12.63 -12.14
C LYS A 33 0.99 -11.74 -12.12
N ASN A 34 0.10 -11.96 -13.09
CA ASN A 34 -1.11 -11.16 -13.22
C ASN A 34 -2.06 -11.35 -12.02
N HIS A 35 -2.38 -10.25 -11.34
CA HIS A 35 -3.29 -10.23 -10.20
C HIS A 35 -4.75 -10.55 -10.59
N SER A 36 -5.18 -10.20 -11.81
CA SER A 36 -6.58 -10.38 -12.22
C SER A 36 -7.04 -11.85 -12.20
N VAL A 37 -6.12 -12.79 -12.39
CA VAL A 37 -6.43 -14.23 -12.37
C VAL A 37 -6.15 -14.88 -11.00
N ARG A 38 -5.53 -14.16 -10.07
CA ARG A 38 -5.06 -14.70 -8.78
C ARG A 38 -5.83 -14.15 -7.58
N ALA A 39 -6.28 -12.90 -7.64
CA ALA A 39 -6.85 -12.22 -6.48
C ALA A 39 -8.14 -12.91 -6.00
N MET A 40 -9.11 -13.14 -6.87
CA MET A 40 -10.36 -13.80 -6.47
C MET A 40 -10.16 -15.26 -6.00
N PRO A 41 -9.36 -16.12 -6.66
CA PRO A 41 -9.00 -17.42 -6.11
C PRO A 41 -8.36 -17.37 -4.73
N ALA A 42 -7.51 -16.36 -4.44
CA ALA A 42 -6.91 -16.19 -3.12
C ALA A 42 -7.95 -15.81 -2.06
N VAL A 43 -8.89 -14.91 -2.38
CA VAL A 43 -10.02 -14.58 -1.49
C VAL A 43 -10.84 -15.84 -1.17
N HIS A 44 -11.19 -16.62 -2.20
CA HIS A 44 -11.98 -17.83 -2.03
C HIS A 44 -11.25 -18.88 -1.16
N ALA A 45 -9.94 -19.07 -1.40
CA ALA A 45 -9.12 -19.99 -0.60
C ALA A 45 -9.10 -19.58 0.87
N LEU A 46 -8.85 -18.28 1.17
CA LEU A 46 -8.84 -17.80 2.56
C LEU A 46 -10.19 -17.99 3.26
N LEU A 47 -11.29 -17.69 2.59
CA LEU A 47 -12.63 -17.89 3.17
C LEU A 47 -12.87 -19.35 3.50
N ASN A 48 -12.53 -20.27 2.57
CA ASN A 48 -12.70 -21.70 2.79
C ASN A 48 -11.83 -22.22 3.94
N ASP A 49 -10.55 -21.82 4.00
CA ASP A 49 -9.62 -22.25 5.05
C ASP A 49 -10.06 -21.78 6.45
N CYS A 50 -10.88 -20.72 6.50
CA CYS A 50 -11.43 -20.15 7.74
C CYS A 50 -12.86 -20.59 8.04
N ASP A 51 -13.45 -21.50 7.25
CA ASP A 51 -14.86 -21.88 7.34
C ASP A 51 -15.83 -20.69 7.26
N LEU A 52 -15.45 -19.65 6.51
CA LEU A 52 -16.23 -18.44 6.29
C LEU A 52 -16.87 -18.42 4.89
N LYS A 53 -18.03 -17.78 4.81
CA LYS A 53 -18.74 -17.52 3.55
C LYS A 53 -18.62 -16.03 3.17
N PRO A 54 -18.84 -15.66 1.91
CA PRO A 54 -18.86 -14.25 1.49
C PRO A 54 -19.80 -13.38 2.33
N GLU A 55 -20.93 -13.92 2.78
CA GLU A 55 -21.94 -13.24 3.59
C GLU A 55 -21.46 -12.90 5.02
N ASP A 56 -20.39 -13.53 5.49
CA ASP A 56 -19.78 -13.26 6.80
C ASP A 56 -18.90 -12.01 6.77
N ILE A 57 -18.55 -11.51 5.57
CA ILE A 57 -17.78 -10.27 5.40
C ILE A 57 -18.69 -9.09 5.75
N SER A 58 -18.23 -8.23 6.64
CA SER A 58 -18.96 -7.05 7.10
C SER A 58 -18.34 -5.71 6.68
N LYS A 59 -17.10 -5.72 6.17
CA LYS A 59 -16.43 -4.55 5.60
C LYS A 59 -15.33 -4.97 4.63
N ILE A 60 -15.10 -4.18 3.59
CA ILE A 60 -13.98 -4.37 2.67
C ILE A 60 -13.03 -3.18 2.79
N VAL A 61 -11.74 -3.47 2.83
CA VAL A 61 -10.66 -2.48 2.83
C VAL A 61 -9.75 -2.72 1.63
N VAL A 62 -9.40 -1.68 0.89
CA VAL A 62 -8.57 -1.80 -0.31
C VAL A 62 -7.43 -0.80 -0.33
N ALA A 63 -6.26 -1.24 -0.80
CA ALA A 63 -5.16 -0.35 -1.14
C ALA A 63 -5.48 0.40 -2.44
N LYS A 64 -5.66 1.73 -2.36
CA LYS A 64 -6.08 2.55 -3.51
C LYS A 64 -4.94 3.12 -4.36
N GLY A 65 -3.71 2.79 -4.04
CA GLY A 65 -2.50 3.37 -4.63
C GLY A 65 -1.82 4.36 -3.67
N PRO A 66 -0.72 4.98 -4.09
CA PRO A 66 -0.10 4.86 -5.42
C PRO A 66 0.54 3.49 -5.65
N GLY A 67 0.88 3.20 -6.93
CA GLY A 67 1.52 1.94 -7.30
C GLY A 67 1.40 1.62 -8.79
N SER A 68 1.38 0.33 -9.11
CA SER A 68 1.15 -0.17 -10.45
C SER A 68 -0.22 0.24 -10.97
N TYR A 69 -0.29 0.99 -12.05
CA TYR A 69 -1.53 1.44 -12.67
C TYR A 69 -2.57 0.32 -12.89
N THR A 70 -2.12 -0.80 -13.44
CA THR A 70 -2.98 -1.97 -13.67
C THR A 70 -3.31 -2.67 -12.33
N GLY A 71 -2.33 -2.81 -11.46
CA GLY A 71 -2.49 -3.48 -10.17
C GLY A 71 -3.54 -2.80 -9.30
N VAL A 72 -3.40 -1.50 -9.09
CA VAL A 72 -4.36 -0.71 -8.27
C VAL A 72 -5.78 -0.82 -8.82
N ARG A 73 -5.95 -0.74 -10.14
CA ARG A 73 -7.27 -0.90 -10.78
C ARG A 73 -7.90 -2.26 -10.52
N ILE A 74 -7.11 -3.33 -10.59
CA ILE A 74 -7.59 -4.69 -10.32
C ILE A 74 -8.14 -4.77 -8.90
N GLY A 75 -7.37 -4.33 -7.90
CA GLY A 75 -7.77 -4.37 -6.49
C GLY A 75 -9.00 -3.53 -6.20
N VAL A 76 -9.00 -2.27 -6.65
CA VAL A 76 -10.13 -1.35 -6.45
C VAL A 76 -11.39 -1.87 -7.13
N THR A 77 -11.29 -2.37 -8.38
CA THR A 77 -12.46 -2.92 -9.08
C THR A 77 -13.00 -4.15 -8.36
N LEU A 78 -12.12 -5.08 -7.96
CA LEU A 78 -12.52 -6.28 -7.21
C LEU A 78 -13.20 -5.91 -5.89
N ALA A 79 -12.60 -5.03 -5.10
CA ALA A 79 -13.13 -4.58 -3.82
C ALA A 79 -14.50 -3.89 -3.98
N LYS A 80 -14.64 -2.99 -4.96
CA LYS A 80 -15.91 -2.34 -5.27
C LYS A 80 -17.00 -3.34 -5.65
N THR A 81 -16.67 -4.29 -6.52
CA THR A 81 -17.62 -5.31 -6.97
C THR A 81 -18.10 -6.16 -5.81
N LEU A 82 -17.18 -6.60 -4.95
CA LEU A 82 -17.53 -7.38 -3.77
C LEU A 82 -18.35 -6.56 -2.77
N ALA A 83 -17.93 -5.32 -2.46
CA ALA A 83 -18.67 -4.44 -1.54
C ALA A 83 -20.11 -4.18 -2.00
N TRP A 84 -20.27 -3.87 -3.31
CA TRP A 84 -21.57 -3.67 -3.90
C TRP A 84 -22.43 -4.94 -3.90
N SER A 85 -21.86 -6.08 -4.28
CA SER A 85 -22.58 -7.36 -4.34
C SER A 85 -23.03 -7.86 -2.98
N LEU A 86 -22.18 -7.68 -1.95
CA LEU A 86 -22.45 -8.09 -0.57
C LEU A 86 -23.22 -7.03 0.22
N ASN A 87 -23.40 -5.85 -0.35
CA ASN A 87 -24.02 -4.68 0.31
C ASN A 87 -23.34 -4.33 1.64
N VAL A 88 -21.99 -4.29 1.64
CA VAL A 88 -21.17 -3.97 2.80
C VAL A 88 -20.35 -2.70 2.57
N PRO A 89 -20.00 -1.95 3.64
CA PRO A 89 -19.17 -0.76 3.53
C PRO A 89 -17.78 -1.09 2.98
N ILE A 90 -17.22 -0.12 2.24
CA ILE A 90 -15.86 -0.14 1.72
C ILE A 90 -15.09 1.08 2.23
N SER A 91 -13.82 0.89 2.56
CA SER A 91 -12.89 2.00 2.81
C SER A 91 -11.57 1.75 2.10
N SER A 92 -10.85 2.82 1.81
CA SER A 92 -9.56 2.74 1.14
C SER A 92 -8.44 3.31 1.98
N VAL A 93 -7.24 2.79 1.74
CA VAL A 93 -6.00 3.18 2.42
C VAL A 93 -4.93 3.42 1.36
N SER A 94 -4.01 4.34 1.61
CA SER A 94 -2.84 4.49 0.77
C SER A 94 -2.00 3.20 0.79
N SER A 95 -1.49 2.80 -0.38
CA SER A 95 -0.58 1.65 -0.49
C SER A 95 0.76 1.91 0.22
N LEU A 96 1.19 3.17 0.29
CA LEU A 96 2.39 3.57 1.03
C LEU A 96 2.12 3.57 2.54
N GLU A 97 0.96 4.05 2.98
CA GLU A 97 0.53 3.98 4.38
C GLU A 97 0.49 2.52 4.87
N ALA A 98 -0.07 1.62 4.06
CA ALA A 98 -0.11 0.19 4.38
C ALA A 98 1.29 -0.44 4.49
N LEU A 99 2.23 -0.03 3.61
CA LEU A 99 3.62 -0.49 3.69
C LEU A 99 4.35 0.12 4.90
N ALA A 100 4.12 1.41 5.20
CA ALA A 100 4.72 2.10 6.35
C ALA A 100 4.33 1.45 7.68
N ALA A 101 3.14 0.84 7.75
CA ALA A 101 2.67 0.15 8.95
C ALA A 101 3.58 -1.01 9.39
N ASN A 102 4.36 -1.60 8.49
CA ASN A 102 5.36 -2.61 8.83
C ASN A 102 6.49 -2.06 9.73
N GLY A 103 6.68 -0.75 9.78
CA GLY A 103 7.66 -0.07 10.63
C GLY A 103 7.21 0.21 12.07
N ARG A 104 6.14 -0.41 12.57
CA ARG A 104 5.48 -0.16 13.86
C ARG A 104 6.41 -0.01 15.06
N TYR A 105 7.50 -0.75 15.12
CA TYR A 105 8.43 -0.75 16.25
C TYR A 105 9.71 0.04 15.99
N PHE A 106 9.78 0.75 14.87
CA PHE A 106 10.92 1.61 14.58
C PHE A 106 10.75 2.97 15.26
N ASN A 107 11.77 3.39 15.98
CA ASN A 107 11.80 4.70 16.63
C ASN A 107 12.49 5.73 15.71
N GLY A 108 11.73 6.32 14.83
CA GLY A 108 12.21 7.26 13.82
C GLY A 108 11.19 7.46 12.71
N LEU A 109 11.65 8.03 11.60
CA LEU A 109 10.83 8.27 10.42
C LEU A 109 10.77 7.03 9.53
N ILE A 110 9.65 6.80 8.87
CA ILE A 110 9.42 5.67 7.97
C ILE A 110 9.12 6.20 6.58
N SER A 111 9.91 5.79 5.59
CA SER A 111 9.73 6.17 4.19
C SER A 111 9.49 4.90 3.36
N PRO A 112 8.22 4.52 3.14
CA PRO A 112 7.88 3.49 2.17
C PRO A 112 8.21 3.98 0.76
N LEU A 113 8.64 3.07 -0.13
CA LEU A 113 9.11 3.44 -1.46
C LEU A 113 8.67 2.44 -2.52
N PHE A 114 8.08 2.94 -3.62
CA PHE A 114 7.90 2.21 -4.86
C PHE A 114 8.60 2.94 -6.00
N ASP A 115 9.30 2.22 -6.86
CA ASP A 115 9.96 2.82 -8.02
C ASP A 115 8.94 3.34 -9.04
N ALA A 116 9.01 4.63 -9.35
CA ALA A 116 8.16 5.28 -10.35
C ALA A 116 8.91 5.49 -11.69
N ARG A 117 10.08 4.86 -11.85
CA ARG A 117 10.99 4.96 -12.99
C ARG A 117 11.63 6.34 -13.17
N ARG A 118 12.69 6.41 -13.96
CA ARG A 118 13.41 7.66 -14.31
C ARG A 118 13.92 8.41 -13.07
N GLY A 119 14.36 7.69 -12.04
CA GLY A 119 14.85 8.28 -10.79
C GLY A 119 13.77 8.86 -9.89
N GLN A 120 12.49 8.73 -10.27
CA GLN A 120 11.35 9.10 -9.44
C GLN A 120 10.86 7.92 -8.60
N VAL A 121 10.29 8.26 -7.46
CA VAL A 121 9.69 7.29 -6.54
C VAL A 121 8.32 7.76 -6.07
N TYR A 122 7.42 6.82 -5.82
CA TYR A 122 6.27 7.07 -4.98
C TYR A 122 6.71 6.85 -3.54
N THR A 123 6.52 7.83 -2.69
CA THR A 123 6.91 7.80 -1.29
C THR A 123 6.08 8.76 -0.46
N GLY A 124 6.11 8.59 0.83
CA GLY A 124 5.58 9.45 1.86
C GLY A 124 6.46 9.36 3.08
N LEU A 125 6.22 10.17 4.09
CA LEU A 125 6.94 10.13 5.35
C LEU A 125 5.97 9.92 6.48
N TYR A 126 6.25 8.92 7.30
CA TYR A 126 5.39 8.50 8.40
C TYR A 126 6.18 8.38 9.69
N GLU A 127 5.49 8.42 10.81
CA GLU A 127 6.04 8.10 12.13
C GLU A 127 4.98 7.36 12.97
N TYR A 128 5.44 6.50 13.87
CA TYR A 128 4.58 5.98 14.92
C TYR A 128 4.65 6.88 16.14
N LYS A 129 3.49 7.31 16.61
CA LYS A 129 3.32 8.15 17.79
C LYS A 129 2.12 7.63 18.60
N ASP A 130 2.34 7.38 19.89
CA ASP A 130 1.31 6.81 20.77
C ASP A 130 0.66 5.52 20.23
N GLY A 131 1.44 4.69 19.51
CA GLY A 131 0.98 3.44 18.91
C GLY A 131 0.20 3.60 17.59
N LEU A 132 0.01 4.81 17.10
CA LEU A 132 -0.70 5.12 15.85
C LEU A 132 0.28 5.59 14.77
N LEU A 133 0.03 5.21 13.53
CA LEU A 133 0.76 5.66 12.36
C LEU A 133 0.26 7.03 11.91
N HIS A 134 1.15 8.01 11.85
CA HIS A 134 0.83 9.37 11.42
C HIS A 134 1.62 9.76 10.17
N PRO A 135 0.99 10.40 9.17
CA PRO A 135 1.69 10.99 8.05
C PRO A 135 2.42 12.27 8.51
N VAL A 136 3.75 12.31 8.34
CA VAL A 136 4.60 13.49 8.55
C VAL A 136 4.65 14.34 7.28
N LEU A 137 4.76 13.69 6.12
CA LEU A 137 4.61 14.28 4.79
C LEU A 137 3.70 13.42 3.95
N PRO A 138 2.79 14.03 3.16
CA PRO A 138 1.84 13.29 2.33
C PRO A 138 2.55 12.49 1.23
N ASP A 139 1.85 11.47 0.76
CA ASP A 139 2.27 10.70 -0.39
C ASP A 139 2.49 11.58 -1.62
N ARG A 140 3.56 11.28 -2.36
CA ARG A 140 3.97 12.04 -3.53
C ARG A 140 4.75 11.23 -4.54
N ASN A 141 4.81 11.73 -5.75
CA ASN A 141 5.80 11.34 -6.75
C ASN A 141 6.89 12.41 -6.78
N VAL A 142 8.15 12.02 -6.59
CA VAL A 142 9.27 12.96 -6.43
C VAL A 142 10.58 12.32 -6.97
N LEU A 143 11.54 13.13 -7.39
CA LEU A 143 12.90 12.65 -7.64
C LEU A 143 13.51 12.14 -6.33
N LEU A 144 14.07 10.93 -6.37
CA LEU A 144 14.66 10.33 -5.16
C LEU A 144 15.70 11.22 -4.51
N THR A 145 16.57 11.86 -5.30
CA THR A 145 17.63 12.74 -4.77
C THR A 145 17.09 13.96 -4.04
N GLU A 146 15.99 14.54 -4.53
CA GLU A 146 15.30 15.65 -3.85
C GLU A 146 14.69 15.19 -2.53
N TRP A 147 14.03 14.00 -2.56
CA TRP A 147 13.45 13.40 -1.37
C TRP A 147 14.51 13.14 -0.29
N LEU A 148 15.62 12.51 -0.67
CA LEU A 148 16.72 12.22 0.27
C LEU A 148 17.37 13.49 0.81
N GLY A 149 17.47 14.55 0.01
CA GLY A 149 17.94 15.87 0.48
C GLY A 149 17.07 16.41 1.61
N MET A 150 15.74 16.39 1.43
CA MET A 150 14.79 16.81 2.47
C MET A 150 14.86 15.94 3.74
N LEU A 151 15.04 14.63 3.59
CA LEU A 151 15.18 13.71 4.73
C LEU A 151 16.47 13.99 5.52
N LYS A 152 17.57 14.26 4.82
CA LYS A 152 18.87 14.58 5.43
C LYS A 152 18.78 15.80 6.36
N GLU A 153 18.04 16.83 5.95
CA GLU A 153 17.83 18.04 6.72
C GLU A 153 17.07 17.78 8.04
N LYS A 154 16.28 16.71 8.12
CA LYS A 154 15.55 16.34 9.34
C LYS A 154 16.46 15.79 10.45
N GLY A 155 17.64 15.29 10.11
CA GLY A 155 18.64 14.84 11.08
C GLY A 155 18.26 13.59 11.88
N GLN A 156 17.22 12.86 11.46
CA GLN A 156 16.69 11.67 12.13
C GLN A 156 16.98 10.39 11.32
N GLN A 157 16.94 9.25 12.00
CA GLN A 157 16.96 7.96 11.30
C GLN A 157 15.68 7.75 10.50
N VAL A 158 15.82 7.19 9.29
CA VAL A 158 14.73 6.91 8.37
C VAL A 158 14.77 5.44 7.96
N LEU A 159 13.70 4.72 8.28
CA LEU A 159 13.51 3.33 7.84
C LEU A 159 12.93 3.33 6.43
N PHE A 160 13.65 2.72 5.49
CA PHE A 160 13.20 2.52 4.11
C PHE A 160 12.55 1.15 3.95
N LEU A 161 11.31 1.12 3.43
CA LEU A 161 10.52 -0.07 3.22
C LEU A 161 10.07 -0.19 1.77
N GLY A 162 9.93 -1.42 1.29
CA GLY A 162 9.52 -1.76 -0.07
C GLY A 162 10.63 -2.46 -0.84
N HIS A 163 10.25 -3.40 -1.71
CA HIS A 163 11.22 -4.18 -2.49
C HIS A 163 12.07 -3.32 -3.44
N ASP A 164 11.50 -2.19 -3.91
CA ASP A 164 12.19 -1.31 -4.84
C ASP A 164 13.29 -0.48 -4.17
N THR A 165 13.39 -0.49 -2.83
CA THR A 165 14.52 0.13 -2.11
C THR A 165 15.86 -0.45 -2.54
N ALA A 166 15.92 -1.73 -2.90
CA ALA A 166 17.12 -2.38 -3.40
C ALA A 166 17.64 -1.76 -4.71
N ILE A 167 16.75 -1.19 -5.55
CA ILE A 167 17.14 -0.51 -6.80
C ILE A 167 17.89 0.79 -6.46
N HIS A 168 17.59 1.39 -5.33
CA HIS A 168 18.01 2.73 -4.92
C HIS A 168 19.00 2.73 -3.75
N ASP A 169 19.36 1.55 -3.22
CA ASP A 169 20.16 1.39 -2.01
C ASP A 169 21.43 2.23 -2.00
N GLN A 170 22.23 2.15 -3.07
CA GLN A 170 23.48 2.93 -3.18
C GLN A 170 23.22 4.44 -3.04
N THR A 171 22.21 4.96 -3.74
CA THR A 171 21.87 6.39 -3.69
C THR A 171 21.38 6.81 -2.30
N ILE A 172 20.61 5.95 -1.63
CA ILE A 172 20.11 6.19 -0.27
C ILE A 172 21.29 6.26 0.68
N GLN A 173 22.20 5.29 0.62
CA GLN A 173 23.37 5.22 1.50
C GLN A 173 24.35 6.39 1.26
N ASP A 174 24.60 6.76 0.01
CA ASP A 174 25.51 7.85 -0.34
C ASP A 174 25.02 9.21 0.21
N ILE A 175 23.73 9.45 0.21
CA ILE A 175 23.16 10.73 0.65
C ILE A 175 22.90 10.77 2.16
N LEU A 176 22.30 9.73 2.72
CA LEU A 176 21.85 9.71 4.13
C LEU A 176 22.85 9.08 5.09
N ALA A 177 23.74 8.24 4.58
CA ALA A 177 24.74 7.53 5.38
C ALA A 177 24.12 6.85 6.64
N HIS A 178 24.55 7.22 7.84
CA HIS A 178 24.07 6.63 9.10
C HIS A 178 22.60 6.94 9.45
N GLN A 179 21.96 7.86 8.74
CA GLN A 179 20.53 8.14 8.91
C GLN A 179 19.66 7.10 8.20
N ALA A 180 20.19 6.42 7.17
CA ALA A 180 19.45 5.40 6.43
C ALA A 180 19.44 4.06 7.18
N VAL A 181 18.27 3.52 7.40
CA VAL A 181 18.03 2.18 7.91
C VAL A 181 17.24 1.42 6.86
N MET A 182 17.81 0.35 6.31
CA MET A 182 17.12 -0.50 5.35
C MET A 182 16.31 -1.56 6.10
N GLY A 183 15.05 -1.71 5.74
CA GLY A 183 14.18 -2.74 6.33
C GLY A 183 14.68 -4.15 6.01
N ASP A 184 14.44 -5.09 6.91
CA ASP A 184 14.68 -6.52 6.65
C ASP A 184 13.72 -7.06 5.59
N ALA A 185 14.10 -8.15 4.93
CA ALA A 185 13.36 -8.77 3.84
C ALA A 185 11.86 -9.03 4.17
N ALA A 186 11.55 -9.36 5.42
CA ALA A 186 10.18 -9.60 5.88
C ALA A 186 9.31 -8.33 5.91
N LEU A 187 9.92 -7.14 5.95
CA LEU A 187 9.22 -5.86 6.08
C LEU A 187 8.90 -5.20 4.72
N HIS A 188 9.42 -5.75 3.62
CA HIS A 188 9.25 -5.14 2.29
C HIS A 188 7.92 -5.44 1.61
N ASN A 189 7.16 -6.44 2.07
CA ASN A 189 5.82 -6.71 1.56
C ASN A 189 4.78 -5.93 2.37
N PRO A 190 3.90 -5.11 1.75
CA PRO A 190 2.75 -4.57 2.44
C PRO A 190 1.95 -5.71 3.07
N ARG A 191 1.62 -5.61 4.35
CA ARG A 191 0.82 -6.62 5.04
C ARG A 191 -0.67 -6.29 4.91
N PRO A 192 -1.47 -7.15 4.31
CA PRO A 192 -2.90 -6.90 4.16
C PRO A 192 -3.65 -6.89 5.49
N SER A 193 -3.11 -7.51 6.54
CA SER A 193 -3.65 -7.37 7.90
C SER A 193 -3.47 -5.94 8.46
N GLU A 194 -2.32 -5.30 8.22
CA GLU A 194 -2.13 -3.88 8.58
C GLU A 194 -3.05 -2.98 7.75
N LEU A 195 -3.22 -3.27 6.47
CA LEU A 195 -4.20 -2.59 5.62
C LEU A 195 -5.62 -2.69 6.22
N ALA A 196 -6.01 -3.87 6.71
CA ALA A 196 -7.31 -4.07 7.36
C ALA A 196 -7.46 -3.19 8.60
N TYR A 197 -6.45 -3.15 9.47
CA TYR A 197 -6.48 -2.32 10.69
C TYR A 197 -6.55 -0.83 10.37
N LEU A 198 -5.74 -0.34 9.43
CA LEU A 198 -5.76 1.05 9.00
C LEU A 198 -7.11 1.46 8.42
N GLY A 199 -7.77 0.55 7.69
CA GLY A 199 -9.08 0.82 7.10
C GLY A 199 -10.26 0.54 8.02
N ALA A 200 -10.07 -0.16 9.14
CA ALA A 200 -11.16 -0.52 10.07
C ALA A 200 -11.88 0.72 10.62
N GLU A 201 -11.10 1.71 11.04
CA GLU A 201 -11.57 2.94 11.66
C GLU A 201 -11.91 4.05 10.65
N LYS A 202 -11.55 3.87 9.36
CA LYS A 202 -11.89 4.87 8.32
C LYS A 202 -13.38 4.82 8.01
N GLU A 203 -13.96 5.99 7.77
CA GLU A 203 -15.34 6.11 7.31
C GLU A 203 -15.55 5.33 6.00
N ALA A 204 -16.79 4.86 5.81
CA ALA A 204 -17.15 4.19 4.58
C ALA A 204 -17.19 5.20 3.42
N GLU A 205 -16.63 4.80 2.29
CA GLU A 205 -16.65 5.58 1.05
C GLU A 205 -17.83 5.11 0.16
N ASP A 206 -18.32 6.02 -0.67
CA ASP A 206 -19.29 5.64 -1.71
C ASP A 206 -18.62 4.67 -2.70
N VAL A 207 -19.16 3.45 -2.80
CA VAL A 207 -18.63 2.40 -3.66
C VAL A 207 -18.54 2.82 -5.12
N HIS A 208 -19.42 3.71 -5.59
CA HIS A 208 -19.44 4.20 -6.98
C HIS A 208 -18.41 5.30 -7.21
N GLN A 209 -18.12 6.12 -6.20
CA GLN A 209 -17.18 7.25 -6.28
C GLN A 209 -15.74 6.85 -5.98
N LEU A 210 -15.50 5.73 -5.29
CA LEU A 210 -14.15 5.26 -4.99
C LEU A 210 -13.36 5.04 -6.29
N VAL A 211 -12.23 5.73 -6.41
CA VAL A 211 -11.32 5.65 -7.55
C VAL A 211 -9.87 5.42 -7.08
N PRO A 212 -9.02 4.82 -7.92
CA PRO A 212 -7.59 4.75 -7.65
C PRO A 212 -6.95 6.11 -7.44
N ASP A 213 -5.97 6.19 -6.55
CA ASP A 213 -5.15 7.38 -6.33
C ASP A 213 -3.94 7.37 -7.28
N TYR A 214 -3.97 8.24 -8.29
CA TYR A 214 -2.91 8.38 -9.28
C TYR A 214 -2.08 9.63 -8.99
N LEU A 215 -0.97 9.48 -8.29
CA LEU A 215 0.00 10.58 -8.06
C LEU A 215 0.75 11.00 -9.33
N ARG A 216 0.61 10.25 -10.41
CA ARG A 216 1.17 10.54 -11.72
C ARG A 216 0.14 10.23 -12.79
N LEU A 217 -0.01 11.16 -13.75
CA LEU A 217 -0.83 10.92 -14.94
C LEU A 217 -0.32 9.68 -15.69
N ALA A 218 -1.24 8.92 -16.28
CA ALA A 218 -0.86 7.84 -17.17
C ALA A 218 0.01 8.39 -18.32
N GLU A 219 1.02 7.62 -18.75
CA GLU A 219 1.98 8.09 -19.78
C GLU A 219 1.29 8.53 -21.07
N ALA A 220 0.19 7.87 -21.43
CA ALA A 220 -0.63 8.25 -22.59
C ALA A 220 -1.33 9.59 -22.38
N GLU A 221 -1.83 9.87 -21.18
CA GLU A 221 -2.50 11.10 -20.81
C GLU A 221 -1.51 12.27 -20.73
N ALA A 222 -0.33 12.05 -20.15
CA ALA A 222 0.75 13.02 -20.12
C ALA A 222 1.20 13.41 -21.53
N LYS A 223 1.43 12.42 -22.42
CA LYS A 223 1.76 12.67 -23.83
C LYS A 223 0.66 13.39 -24.59
N TRP A 224 -0.60 13.06 -24.30
CA TRP A 224 -1.74 13.75 -24.92
C TRP A 224 -1.79 15.22 -24.50
N ILE A 225 -1.63 15.54 -23.21
CA ILE A 225 -1.57 16.91 -22.71
C ILE A 225 -0.40 17.68 -23.33
N GLU A 226 0.79 17.06 -23.46
CA GLU A 226 1.95 17.65 -24.11
C GLU A 226 1.70 17.95 -25.60
N SER A 227 0.95 17.10 -26.30
CA SER A 227 0.61 17.29 -27.70
C SER A 227 -0.42 18.38 -27.97
N GLN A 228 -1.11 18.87 -26.92
CA GLN A 228 -2.10 19.95 -27.01
C GLN A 228 -1.52 21.34 -26.70
N LYS A 229 -0.24 21.40 -26.30
CA LYS A 229 0.52 22.66 -26.07
C LYS A 229 1.31 23.05 -27.31
#